data_4d87bc81f2757f36281ab0792277cf9d
#
_entry.id   4d87bc81f2757f36281ab0792277cf9d
#
_cell.length_a   1.000
_cell.length_b   1.000
_cell.length_c   1.000
_cell.angle_alpha   90.00
_cell.angle_beta   90.00
_cell.angle_gamma   90.00
#
_symmetry.space_group_name_H-M   'P 1'
#
loop_
_entity.id
_entity.type
_entity.pdbx_description
1 polymer ?
#
loop_
_entity_poly.entity_id
_entity_poly.type
_entity_poly.pdbx_seq_one_letter_code
_entity_poly.pdbx_strand_id
1 'polypeptide(L)'
;MRRYAVILLSCCLCWPFPAYSWWETGHRTVARLAATHLTPAARVRLARILNVSDNPGAIADALALASTWADETKNETHTGEWHYIDLTLQDNKSDILKRCEENNCVSARIRLFAAQLAGHTTEGRWSELDALRFLVHFVGDVHQPLHAISDADLGGNCELLSPPVGRAKNLHALWDGQIIETMDANDRDLAENLGKYYSALDEARQKELSSGDVDDWVWESHRLAQENIYGKLHIPVEPILFPKNCGEAPPEIANFHPQVDTLYIDTMKPVVRDQLLKAGLRLARTLNESL
;
A
#
# COMPACT_ATOMS: atom_id res chain seq x y z
N MET A 1 28.30 10.43 -56.09
CA MET A 1 28.29 10.71 -54.65
C MET A 1 26.95 10.21 -54.06
N ARG A 2 26.96 9.03 -53.43
CA ARG A 2 25.76 8.45 -52.78
C ARG A 2 25.71 8.95 -51.33
N ARG A 3 24.65 9.68 -50.99
CA ARG A 3 24.37 10.13 -49.63
C ARG A 3 23.66 8.98 -48.90
N TYR A 4 24.29 8.41 -47.86
CA TYR A 4 23.65 7.48 -46.94
C TYR A 4 22.95 8.29 -45.86
N ALA A 5 21.64 8.18 -45.79
CA ALA A 5 20.85 8.70 -44.66
C ALA A 5 20.95 7.71 -43.48
N VAL A 6 21.56 8.15 -42.42
CA VAL A 6 21.55 7.39 -41.13
C VAL A 6 20.22 7.67 -40.44
N ILE A 7 19.35 6.68 -40.43
CA ILE A 7 18.14 6.71 -39.61
C ILE A 7 18.54 6.32 -38.15
N LEU A 8 18.61 7.31 -37.29
CA LEU A 8 18.72 7.07 -35.86
C LEU A 8 17.36 6.56 -35.33
N LEU A 9 17.24 5.25 -35.15
CA LEU A 9 16.15 4.66 -34.37
C LEU A 9 16.32 5.06 -32.90
N SER A 10 15.56 6.05 -32.47
CA SER A 10 15.41 6.39 -31.04
C SER A 10 14.64 5.25 -30.38
N CYS A 11 15.37 4.32 -29.77
CA CYS A 11 14.78 3.30 -28.92
C CYS A 11 14.34 3.99 -27.62
N CYS A 12 13.06 4.40 -27.52
CA CYS A 12 12.46 4.78 -26.27
C CYS A 12 12.46 3.52 -25.39
N LEU A 13 13.49 3.39 -24.55
CA LEU A 13 13.49 2.47 -23.44
C LEU A 13 12.39 2.95 -22.47
N CYS A 14 11.18 2.40 -22.61
CA CYS A 14 10.18 2.46 -21.57
C CYS A 14 10.72 1.64 -20.39
N TRP A 15 11.45 2.28 -19.47
CA TRP A 15 11.70 1.71 -18.18
C TRP A 15 10.35 1.57 -17.48
N PRO A 16 9.96 0.38 -17.02
CA PRO A 16 8.82 0.27 -16.13
C PRO A 16 9.15 1.09 -14.88
N PHE A 17 8.38 2.13 -14.63
CA PHE A 17 8.45 2.82 -13.35
C PHE A 17 7.99 1.79 -12.29
N PRO A 18 8.76 1.58 -11.23
CA PRO A 18 8.30 0.72 -10.15
C PRO A 18 6.98 1.29 -9.62
N ALA A 19 5.93 0.48 -9.59
CA ALA A 19 4.74 0.78 -8.83
C ALA A 19 5.15 0.79 -7.35
N TYR A 20 5.15 1.96 -6.74
CA TYR A 20 5.33 2.12 -5.30
C TYR A 20 3.94 2.13 -4.69
N SER A 21 3.66 1.19 -3.80
CA SER A 21 2.54 1.22 -2.89
C SER A 21 2.60 2.50 -2.06
N TRP A 22 1.45 3.01 -1.60
CA TRP A 22 1.38 4.29 -0.87
C TRP A 22 2.69 5.07 -0.96
N TRP A 23 2.97 5.82 -1.98
CA TRP A 23 4.27 6.48 -2.18
C TRP A 23 4.96 6.82 -0.85
N GLU A 24 6.22 7.12 -0.83
CA GLU A 24 6.99 7.34 0.41
C GLU A 24 6.23 8.15 1.48
N THR A 25 5.46 9.17 1.06
CA THR A 25 4.67 10.02 1.96
C THR A 25 3.62 9.21 2.74
N GLY A 26 2.90 8.31 2.08
CA GLY A 26 1.86 7.51 2.74
C GLY A 26 2.44 6.50 3.73
N HIS A 27 3.45 5.70 3.32
CA HIS A 27 4.12 4.76 4.22
C HIS A 27 4.75 5.43 5.44
N ARG A 28 5.45 6.56 5.23
CA ARG A 28 6.05 7.32 6.32
C ARG A 28 5.01 7.91 7.25
N THR A 29 3.88 8.37 6.72
CA THR A 29 2.74 8.85 7.51
C THR A 29 2.17 7.74 8.41
N VAL A 30 1.92 6.56 7.85
CA VAL A 30 1.44 5.37 8.59
C VAL A 30 2.41 5.01 9.72
N ALA A 31 3.70 4.96 9.43
CA ALA A 31 4.74 4.63 10.41
C ALA A 31 4.84 5.69 11.53
N ARG A 32 4.77 6.97 11.21
CA ARG A 32 4.76 8.06 12.20
C ARG A 32 3.54 8.00 13.09
N LEU A 33 2.36 7.79 12.52
CA LEU A 33 1.13 7.66 13.28
C LEU A 33 1.20 6.45 14.22
N ALA A 34 1.68 5.30 13.75
CA ALA A 34 1.88 4.12 14.58
C ALA A 34 2.82 4.40 15.77
N ALA A 35 3.91 5.13 15.54
CA ALA A 35 4.88 5.47 16.58
C ALA A 35 4.26 6.26 17.75
N THR A 36 3.19 7.03 17.53
CA THR A 36 2.50 7.79 18.58
C THR A 36 1.59 6.93 19.48
N HIS A 37 1.31 5.69 19.07
CA HIS A 37 0.42 4.76 19.77
C HIS A 37 1.15 3.52 20.35
N LEU A 38 2.48 3.55 20.43
CA LEU A 38 3.28 2.46 20.96
C LEU A 38 3.23 2.40 22.48
N THR A 39 3.15 1.19 23.02
CA THR A 39 3.37 0.96 24.45
C THR A 39 4.83 1.24 24.82
N PRO A 40 5.14 1.53 26.10
CA PRO A 40 6.52 1.71 26.54
C PRO A 40 7.41 0.49 26.25
N ALA A 41 6.87 -0.73 26.35
CA ALA A 41 7.62 -1.97 26.06
C ALA A 41 7.97 -2.06 24.56
N ALA A 42 6.98 -1.91 23.68
CA ALA A 42 7.19 -1.94 22.23
C ALA A 42 8.17 -0.83 21.79
N ARG A 43 8.06 0.37 22.36
CA ARG A 43 8.95 1.48 22.07
C ARG A 43 10.42 1.16 22.40
N VAL A 44 10.69 0.63 23.58
CA VAL A 44 12.05 0.23 24.01
C VAL A 44 12.62 -0.84 23.06
N ARG A 45 11.80 -1.83 22.69
CA ARG A 45 12.26 -2.89 21.79
C ARG A 45 12.49 -2.38 20.36
N LEU A 46 11.61 -1.52 19.85
CA LEU A 46 11.79 -0.85 18.53
C LEU A 46 13.07 -0.02 18.50
N ALA A 47 13.34 0.76 19.56
CA ALA A 47 14.58 1.54 19.65
C ALA A 47 15.83 0.65 19.51
N ARG A 48 15.80 -0.55 20.12
CA ARG A 48 16.88 -1.52 19.98
C ARG A 48 16.98 -2.10 18.57
N ILE A 49 15.87 -2.53 17.96
CA ILE A 49 15.85 -3.10 16.60
C ILE A 49 16.35 -2.07 15.58
N LEU A 50 15.87 -0.84 15.71
CA LEU A 50 16.20 0.29 14.81
C LEU A 50 17.57 0.91 15.11
N ASN A 51 18.21 0.52 16.22
CA ASN A 51 19.48 1.06 16.71
C ASN A 51 19.46 2.59 16.88
N VAL A 52 18.41 3.10 17.55
CA VAL A 52 18.22 4.51 17.89
C VAL A 52 18.01 4.70 19.41
N SER A 53 18.06 5.95 19.88
CA SER A 53 17.72 6.26 21.26
C SER A 53 16.23 6.01 21.55
N ASP A 54 15.89 5.63 22.80
CA ASP A 54 14.50 5.54 23.28
C ASP A 54 13.88 6.95 23.42
N ASN A 55 13.73 7.61 22.30
CA ASN A 55 13.10 8.92 22.15
C ASN A 55 11.97 8.80 21.13
N PRO A 56 10.74 9.24 21.46
CA PRO A 56 9.60 9.10 20.55
C PRO A 56 9.85 9.68 19.14
N GLY A 57 10.51 10.84 19.04
CA GLY A 57 10.82 11.45 17.76
C GLY A 57 11.85 10.66 16.95
N ALA A 58 12.93 10.19 17.61
CA ALA A 58 13.93 9.36 16.95
C ALA A 58 13.36 8.02 16.44
N ILE A 59 12.49 7.39 17.23
CA ILE A 59 11.79 6.15 16.83
C ILE A 59 10.85 6.42 15.67
N ALA A 60 10.05 7.49 15.73
CA ALA A 60 9.13 7.85 14.63
C ALA A 60 9.88 8.12 13.32
N ASP A 61 11.02 8.80 13.38
CA ASP A 61 11.85 9.05 12.21
C ASP A 61 12.47 7.77 11.65
N ALA A 62 13.02 6.91 12.50
CA ALA A 62 13.61 5.67 12.07
C ALA A 62 12.57 4.67 11.53
N LEU A 63 11.37 4.62 12.14
CA LEU A 63 10.27 3.78 11.65
C LEU A 63 9.74 4.27 10.30
N ALA A 64 9.66 5.59 10.11
CA ALA A 64 9.29 6.20 8.84
C ALA A 64 10.31 5.85 7.73
N LEU A 65 11.61 5.87 8.03
CA LEU A 65 12.63 5.42 7.07
C LEU A 65 12.56 3.91 6.80
N ALA A 66 12.27 3.10 7.83
CA ALA A 66 12.13 1.66 7.69
C ALA A 66 10.93 1.28 6.79
N SER A 67 9.88 2.11 6.76
CA SER A 67 8.62 1.82 6.06
C SER A 67 8.72 1.82 4.53
N THR A 68 9.75 2.38 3.93
CA THR A 68 9.95 2.42 2.46
C THR A 68 10.91 1.35 1.95
N TRP A 69 11.64 0.71 2.85
CA TRP A 69 12.70 -0.22 2.48
C TRP A 69 12.24 -1.42 1.64
N ALA A 70 11.05 -1.97 1.91
CA ALA A 70 10.54 -3.13 1.19
C ALA A 70 10.37 -2.83 -0.30
N ASP A 71 9.83 -1.67 -0.65
CA ASP A 71 9.72 -1.21 -2.04
C ASP A 71 11.08 -0.97 -2.71
N GLU A 72 12.01 -0.36 -1.98
CA GLU A 72 13.35 -0.08 -2.49
C GLU A 72 14.11 -1.36 -2.84
N THR A 73 13.84 -2.46 -2.15
CA THR A 73 14.58 -3.72 -2.27
C THR A 73 13.82 -4.86 -2.96
N LYS A 74 12.53 -4.70 -3.30
CA LYS A 74 11.65 -5.78 -3.79
C LYS A 74 12.17 -6.53 -5.01
N ASN A 75 12.89 -5.85 -5.91
CA ASN A 75 13.49 -6.48 -7.09
C ASN A 75 14.69 -7.36 -6.74
N GLU A 76 15.53 -6.90 -5.81
CA GLU A 76 16.72 -7.64 -5.35
C GLU A 76 16.34 -8.83 -4.46
N THR A 77 15.28 -8.66 -3.67
CA THR A 77 14.78 -9.65 -2.72
C THR A 77 13.79 -10.63 -3.32
N HIS A 78 13.27 -10.33 -4.52
CA HIS A 78 12.19 -11.07 -5.20
C HIS A 78 10.91 -11.14 -4.36
N THR A 79 10.52 -10.02 -3.74
CA THR A 79 9.37 -9.93 -2.83
C THR A 79 8.19 -9.13 -3.40
N GLY A 80 8.20 -8.84 -4.70
CA GLY A 80 7.18 -8.00 -5.34
C GLY A 80 5.74 -8.48 -5.09
N GLU A 81 5.49 -9.78 -5.15
CA GLU A 81 4.16 -10.37 -4.94
C GLU A 81 3.68 -10.29 -3.47
N TRP A 82 4.57 -9.97 -2.52
CA TRP A 82 4.22 -9.86 -1.10
C TRP A 82 3.48 -8.57 -0.75
N HIS A 83 3.43 -7.61 -1.67
CA HIS A 83 2.87 -6.28 -1.46
C HIS A 83 1.36 -6.22 -1.66
N TYR A 84 0.75 -7.24 -2.26
CA TYR A 84 -0.67 -7.22 -2.64
C TYR A 84 -1.32 -8.61 -2.54
N ILE A 85 -2.60 -8.66 -2.81
CA ILE A 85 -3.38 -9.86 -3.06
C ILE A 85 -4.41 -9.60 -4.16
N ASP A 86 -4.40 -10.42 -5.21
CA ASP A 86 -5.27 -10.28 -6.36
C ASP A 86 -6.63 -10.95 -6.13
N LEU A 87 -7.54 -10.24 -5.44
CA LEU A 87 -8.95 -10.61 -5.39
C LEU A 87 -9.67 -10.04 -6.62
N THR A 88 -10.51 -10.82 -7.27
CA THR A 88 -11.35 -10.34 -8.36
C THR A 88 -12.62 -9.66 -7.81
N LEU A 89 -13.33 -8.91 -8.65
CA LEU A 89 -14.60 -8.29 -8.28
C LEU A 89 -15.68 -9.30 -7.84
N GLN A 90 -15.57 -10.56 -8.26
CA GLN A 90 -16.51 -11.64 -7.93
C GLN A 90 -16.12 -12.41 -6.66
N ASP A 91 -14.90 -12.24 -6.17
CA ASP A 91 -14.44 -12.94 -4.97
C ASP A 91 -15.17 -12.43 -3.72
N ASN A 92 -15.23 -13.27 -2.71
CA ASN A 92 -15.72 -12.95 -1.39
C ASN A 92 -14.61 -13.16 -0.33
N LYS A 93 -14.86 -12.77 0.91
CA LYS A 93 -13.84 -12.83 1.97
C LYS A 93 -13.23 -14.23 2.16
N SER A 94 -13.98 -15.31 1.92
CA SER A 94 -13.47 -16.69 2.07
C SER A 94 -12.48 -17.08 0.95
N ASP A 95 -12.41 -16.32 -0.15
CA ASP A 95 -11.47 -16.59 -1.24
C ASP A 95 -10.06 -16.04 -0.97
N ILE A 96 -9.88 -15.25 0.08
CA ILE A 96 -8.56 -14.71 0.48
C ILE A 96 -7.51 -15.82 0.58
N LEU A 97 -7.81 -16.92 1.26
CA LEU A 97 -6.89 -18.06 1.39
C LEU A 97 -6.57 -18.71 0.04
N LYS A 98 -7.55 -18.81 -0.83
CA LYS A 98 -7.40 -19.38 -2.17
C LYS A 98 -6.54 -18.50 -3.08
N ARG A 99 -6.66 -17.17 -2.94
CA ARG A 99 -5.89 -16.20 -3.70
C ARG A 99 -4.48 -15.96 -3.17
N CYS A 100 -4.18 -16.48 -1.98
CA CYS A 100 -2.85 -16.41 -1.36
C CYS A 100 -2.10 -17.74 -1.50
N GLU A 101 -1.87 -18.18 -2.73
CA GLU A 101 -1.17 -19.43 -3.01
C GLU A 101 0.24 -19.41 -2.40
N GLU A 102 0.66 -20.53 -1.81
CA GLU A 102 1.97 -20.69 -1.16
C GLU A 102 2.28 -19.61 -0.10
N ASN A 103 1.27 -18.97 0.48
CA ASN A 103 1.42 -17.82 1.37
C ASN A 103 2.14 -16.61 0.72
N ASN A 104 2.08 -16.49 -0.60
CA ASN A 104 2.79 -15.49 -1.38
C ASN A 104 1.91 -14.26 -1.64
N CYS A 105 1.41 -13.64 -0.56
CA CYS A 105 0.55 -12.46 -0.60
C CYS A 105 0.72 -11.59 0.66
N VAL A 106 0.25 -10.37 0.62
CA VAL A 106 0.40 -9.37 1.69
C VAL A 106 -0.13 -9.86 3.04
N SER A 107 -1.29 -10.51 3.07
CA SER A 107 -1.90 -10.95 4.34
C SER A 107 -1.11 -12.05 5.04
N ALA A 108 -0.59 -13.02 4.30
CA ALA A 108 0.26 -14.07 4.85
C ALA A 108 1.60 -13.52 5.35
N ARG A 109 2.17 -12.56 4.63
CA ARG A 109 3.46 -11.93 5.03
C ARG A 109 3.33 -11.05 6.26
N ILE A 110 2.25 -10.31 6.43
CA ILE A 110 1.96 -9.59 7.67
C ILE A 110 1.97 -10.57 8.86
N ARG A 111 1.24 -11.68 8.76
CA ARG A 111 1.18 -12.69 9.83
C ARG A 111 2.55 -13.32 10.13
N LEU A 112 3.31 -13.66 9.09
CA LEU A 112 4.64 -14.24 9.23
C LEU A 112 5.58 -13.31 10.00
N PHE A 113 5.67 -12.05 9.58
CA PHE A 113 6.61 -11.11 10.19
C PHE A 113 6.18 -10.64 11.58
N ALA A 114 4.87 -10.54 11.84
CA ALA A 114 4.36 -10.32 13.19
C ALA A 114 4.74 -11.50 14.13
N ALA A 115 4.54 -12.74 13.68
CA ALA A 115 4.91 -13.95 14.43
C ALA A 115 6.43 -14.05 14.64
N GLN A 116 7.25 -13.67 13.67
CA GLN A 116 8.70 -13.65 13.79
C GLN A 116 9.15 -12.63 14.85
N LEU A 117 8.61 -11.42 14.83
CA LEU A 117 8.91 -10.39 15.84
C LEU A 117 8.44 -10.81 17.24
N ALA A 118 7.34 -11.52 17.35
CA ALA A 118 6.86 -12.09 18.62
C ALA A 118 7.69 -13.30 19.11
N GLY A 119 8.65 -13.80 18.32
CA GLY A 119 9.46 -14.97 18.66
C GLY A 119 8.69 -16.30 18.53
N HIS A 120 7.56 -16.31 17.83
CA HIS A 120 6.73 -17.51 17.65
C HIS A 120 7.19 -18.39 16.48
N THR A 121 8.05 -17.87 15.61
CA THR A 121 8.65 -18.61 14.50
C THR A 121 10.06 -18.13 14.21
N THR A 122 10.90 -19.03 13.74
CA THR A 122 12.21 -18.74 13.16
C THR A 122 12.24 -19.04 11.67
N GLU A 123 11.08 -19.23 11.06
CA GLU A 123 10.99 -19.46 9.63
C GLU A 123 11.42 -18.21 8.86
N GLY A 124 12.32 -18.44 7.94
CA GLY A 124 12.79 -17.40 7.04
C GLY A 124 14.25 -16.96 7.28
N ARG A 125 14.79 -16.38 6.24
CA ARG A 125 16.19 -15.87 6.17
C ARG A 125 16.34 -14.42 6.67
N TRP A 126 15.25 -13.83 7.16
CA TRP A 126 15.17 -12.39 7.41
C TRP A 126 15.61 -12.07 8.83
N SER A 127 16.41 -11.01 8.98
CA SER A 127 16.77 -10.47 10.29
C SER A 127 15.55 -9.89 11.02
N GLU A 128 15.67 -9.64 12.33
CA GLU A 128 14.62 -8.96 13.10
C GLU A 128 14.32 -7.55 12.53
N LEU A 129 15.34 -6.84 12.05
CA LEU A 129 15.21 -5.55 11.40
C LEU A 129 14.47 -5.67 10.05
N ASP A 130 14.76 -6.68 9.24
CA ASP A 130 14.09 -6.88 7.97
C ASP A 130 12.63 -7.30 8.18
N ALA A 131 12.37 -8.16 9.17
CA ALA A 131 11.00 -8.53 9.56
C ALA A 131 10.18 -7.30 9.99
N LEU A 132 10.80 -6.39 10.75
CA LEU A 132 10.16 -5.11 11.12
C LEU A 132 9.88 -4.25 9.88
N ARG A 133 10.85 -4.10 8.97
CA ARG A 133 10.70 -3.31 7.75
C ARG A 133 9.57 -3.82 6.87
N PHE A 134 9.52 -5.13 6.64
CA PHE A 134 8.43 -5.76 5.91
C PHE A 134 7.07 -5.57 6.61
N LEU A 135 7.00 -5.80 7.91
CA LEU A 135 5.74 -5.66 8.66
C LEU A 135 5.18 -4.25 8.56
N VAL A 136 6.03 -3.25 8.80
CA VAL A 136 5.64 -1.82 8.75
C VAL A 136 5.13 -1.45 7.36
N HIS A 137 5.80 -1.90 6.32
CA HIS A 137 5.44 -1.64 4.94
C HIS A 137 4.11 -2.33 4.57
N PHE A 138 4.02 -3.64 4.76
CA PHE A 138 2.87 -4.44 4.32
C PHE A 138 1.57 -4.10 5.06
N VAL A 139 1.65 -3.64 6.32
CA VAL A 139 0.46 -3.09 6.98
C VAL A 139 0.01 -1.79 6.32
N GLY A 140 0.92 -1.01 5.76
CA GLY A 140 0.56 0.11 4.87
C GLY A 140 -0.15 -0.39 3.62
N ASP A 141 0.48 -1.33 2.90
CA ASP A 141 0.02 -1.87 1.62
C ASP A 141 -1.40 -2.42 1.67
N VAL A 142 -1.70 -3.25 2.67
CA VAL A 142 -3.01 -3.89 2.79
C VAL A 142 -4.16 -2.89 2.97
N HIS A 143 -3.86 -1.64 3.33
CA HIS A 143 -4.84 -0.56 3.45
C HIS A 143 -4.95 0.32 2.20
N GLN A 144 -4.15 0.09 1.17
CA GLN A 144 -4.33 0.69 -0.16
C GLN A 144 -5.36 -0.16 -0.93
N PRO A 145 -6.51 0.40 -1.31
CA PRO A 145 -7.60 -0.41 -1.87
C PRO A 145 -7.21 -1.23 -3.10
N LEU A 146 -6.38 -0.68 -4.00
CA LEU A 146 -5.94 -1.36 -5.22
C LEU A 146 -4.86 -2.44 -4.99
N HIS A 147 -4.35 -2.59 -3.74
CA HIS A 147 -3.51 -3.72 -3.34
C HIS A 147 -4.31 -4.97 -2.91
N ALA A 148 -5.64 -4.86 -2.88
CA ALA A 148 -6.52 -5.97 -2.51
C ALA A 148 -7.50 -6.35 -3.64
N ILE A 149 -7.21 -5.94 -4.87
CA ILE A 149 -8.08 -6.22 -6.03
C ILE A 149 -7.27 -6.21 -7.33
N SER A 150 -7.64 -7.11 -8.25
CA SER A 150 -7.19 -7.08 -9.64
C SER A 150 -8.27 -7.71 -10.52
N ASP A 151 -8.74 -6.98 -11.50
CA ASP A 151 -9.75 -7.47 -12.45
C ASP A 151 -9.19 -7.40 -13.89
N ALA A 152 -8.15 -8.18 -14.15
CA ALA A 152 -7.37 -8.20 -15.40
C ALA A 152 -6.56 -6.91 -15.68
N ASP A 153 -6.40 -6.03 -14.70
CA ASP A 153 -5.82 -4.69 -14.81
C ASP A 153 -4.59 -4.45 -13.91
N LEU A 154 -4.12 -5.49 -13.21
CA LEU A 154 -3.02 -5.39 -12.22
C LEU A 154 -3.30 -4.33 -11.15
N GLY A 155 -4.51 -4.37 -10.56
CA GLY A 155 -4.92 -3.41 -9.54
C GLY A 155 -4.90 -1.95 -10.04
N GLY A 156 -5.40 -1.71 -11.25
CA GLY A 156 -5.46 -0.37 -11.84
C GLY A 156 -4.15 0.12 -12.48
N ASN A 157 -3.09 -0.70 -12.52
CA ASN A 157 -1.85 -0.33 -13.21
C ASN A 157 -2.03 -0.22 -14.72
N CYS A 158 -2.96 -0.97 -15.30
CA CYS A 158 -3.25 -0.94 -16.73
C CYS A 158 -4.27 0.14 -17.13
N GLU A 159 -4.91 0.76 -16.16
CA GLU A 159 -5.89 1.83 -16.35
C GLU A 159 -5.19 3.20 -16.48
N LEU A 160 -4.82 3.55 -17.71
CA LEU A 160 -4.08 4.79 -17.98
C LEU A 160 -4.98 6.02 -17.84
N LEU A 161 -4.51 7.02 -17.10
CA LEU A 161 -5.18 8.32 -16.99
C LEU A 161 -4.86 9.21 -18.20
N SER A 162 -5.87 9.76 -18.85
CA SER A 162 -5.71 10.63 -20.01
C SER A 162 -6.62 11.87 -19.89
N PRO A 163 -6.08 13.05 -19.53
CA PRO A 163 -4.66 13.32 -19.23
C PRO A 163 -4.18 12.72 -17.90
N PRO A 164 -2.86 12.59 -17.67
CA PRO A 164 -2.31 12.26 -16.36
C PRO A 164 -2.74 13.27 -15.29
N VAL A 165 -2.88 12.81 -14.04
CA VAL A 165 -3.21 13.67 -12.89
C VAL A 165 -1.94 13.88 -12.05
N GLY A 166 -1.40 15.09 -12.06
CA GLY A 166 -0.13 15.37 -11.41
C GLY A 166 0.98 14.42 -11.90
N ARG A 167 1.56 13.62 -11.01
CA ARG A 167 2.57 12.61 -11.35
C ARG A 167 1.96 11.24 -11.72
N ALA A 168 0.69 11.02 -11.39
CA ALA A 168 0.02 9.76 -11.65
C ALA A 168 -0.31 9.58 -13.13
N LYS A 169 0.20 8.52 -13.74
CA LYS A 169 -0.05 8.16 -15.15
C LYS A 169 -1.12 7.08 -15.29
N ASN A 170 -1.39 6.33 -14.23
CA ASN A 170 -2.41 5.29 -14.16
C ASN A 170 -3.20 5.40 -12.87
N LEU A 171 -4.26 4.62 -12.77
CA LEU A 171 -5.18 4.64 -11.64
C LEU A 171 -4.51 4.17 -10.35
N HIS A 172 -3.64 3.16 -10.43
CA HIS A 172 -2.89 2.68 -9.27
C HIS A 172 -2.04 3.79 -8.66
N ALA A 173 -1.23 4.48 -9.46
CA ALA A 173 -0.39 5.59 -9.01
C ALA A 173 -1.19 6.80 -8.47
N LEU A 174 -2.41 7.00 -8.93
CA LEU A 174 -3.32 8.02 -8.39
C LEU A 174 -3.65 7.72 -6.91
N TRP A 175 -3.97 6.48 -6.60
CA TRP A 175 -4.31 6.04 -5.26
C TRP A 175 -3.08 5.87 -4.37
N ASP A 176 -1.96 5.41 -4.91
CA ASP A 176 -0.72 5.27 -4.14
C ASP A 176 -0.20 6.58 -3.58
N GLY A 177 -0.38 7.69 -4.29
CA GLY A 177 0.24 8.90 -3.82
C GLY A 177 -0.39 10.20 -4.27
N GLN A 178 -0.91 10.29 -5.48
CA GLN A 178 -1.34 11.60 -5.99
C GLN A 178 -2.49 12.20 -5.16
N ILE A 179 -3.44 11.37 -4.68
CA ILE A 179 -4.49 11.85 -3.77
C ILE A 179 -3.87 12.34 -2.46
N ILE A 180 -2.93 11.58 -1.88
CA ILE A 180 -2.24 11.95 -0.64
C ILE A 180 -1.51 13.29 -0.78
N GLU A 181 -0.79 13.52 -1.88
CA GLU A 181 -0.07 14.76 -2.15
C GLU A 181 -0.99 16.00 -2.21
N THR A 182 -2.30 15.79 -2.42
CA THR A 182 -3.29 16.89 -2.36
C THR A 182 -3.83 17.14 -0.95
N MET A 183 -3.46 16.32 0.04
CA MET A 183 -3.97 16.42 1.42
C MET A 183 -3.06 17.28 2.30
N ASP A 184 -1.73 17.01 2.26
CA ASP A 184 -0.73 17.71 3.06
C ASP A 184 0.63 17.77 2.36
N ALA A 185 1.49 18.70 2.82
CA ALA A 185 2.76 18.97 2.18
C ALA A 185 3.82 17.89 2.39
N ASN A 186 3.74 17.14 3.50
CA ASN A 186 4.70 16.09 3.86
C ASN A 186 4.13 15.09 4.89
N ASP A 187 4.86 14.00 5.10
CA ASP A 187 4.47 12.89 5.99
C ASP A 187 4.34 13.28 7.47
N ARG A 188 5.10 14.26 7.97
CA ARG A 188 5.00 14.73 9.36
C ARG A 188 3.70 15.48 9.59
N ASP A 189 3.44 16.47 8.77
CA ASP A 189 2.26 17.32 8.89
C ASP A 189 1.00 16.48 8.70
N LEU A 190 1.01 15.55 7.73
CA LEU A 190 -0.09 14.64 7.50
C LEU A 190 -0.32 13.73 8.72
N ALA A 191 0.72 13.12 9.28
CA ALA A 191 0.58 12.27 10.48
C ALA A 191 0.06 13.06 11.70
N GLU A 192 0.53 14.29 11.90
CA GLU A 192 0.05 15.17 12.97
C GLU A 192 -1.43 15.53 12.79
N ASN A 193 -1.83 15.89 11.57
CA ASN A 193 -3.23 16.24 11.25
C ASN A 193 -4.16 15.03 11.40
N LEU A 194 -3.72 13.85 10.98
CA LEU A 194 -4.44 12.59 11.22
C LEU A 194 -4.58 12.29 12.71
N GLY A 195 -3.53 12.48 13.50
CA GLY A 195 -3.56 12.31 14.96
C GLY A 195 -4.54 13.27 15.64
N LYS A 196 -4.57 14.54 15.23
CA LYS A 196 -5.55 15.53 15.71
C LYS A 196 -6.98 15.12 15.33
N TYR A 197 -7.19 14.72 14.10
CA TYR A 197 -8.49 14.23 13.64
C TYR A 197 -8.95 13.02 14.45
N TYR A 198 -8.08 12.01 14.61
CA TYR A 198 -8.37 10.82 15.43
C TYR A 198 -8.76 11.17 16.87
N SER A 199 -8.02 12.08 17.51
CA SER A 199 -8.27 12.50 18.89
C SER A 199 -9.61 13.22 19.08
N ALA A 200 -10.19 13.76 18.02
CA ALA A 200 -11.50 14.42 18.04
C ALA A 200 -12.67 13.47 17.80
N LEU A 201 -12.41 12.21 17.44
CA LEU A 201 -13.44 11.20 17.23
C LEU A 201 -13.94 10.65 18.57
N ASP A 202 -15.19 10.17 18.59
CA ASP A 202 -15.70 9.41 19.72
C ASP A 202 -15.03 8.04 19.87
N GLU A 203 -15.13 7.45 21.07
CA GLU A 203 -14.49 6.16 21.40
C GLU A 203 -14.96 5.02 20.48
N ALA A 204 -16.23 5.02 20.06
CA ALA A 204 -16.76 3.98 19.19
C ALA A 204 -16.07 4.00 17.83
N ARG A 205 -15.90 5.18 17.25
CA ARG A 205 -15.21 5.36 15.99
C ARG A 205 -13.70 5.09 16.10
N GLN A 206 -13.07 5.52 17.19
CA GLN A 206 -11.65 5.20 17.47
C GLN A 206 -11.42 3.69 17.55
N LYS A 207 -12.31 2.97 18.23
CA LYS A 207 -12.26 1.51 18.34
C LYS A 207 -12.46 0.83 16.99
N GLU A 208 -13.41 1.29 16.19
CA GLU A 208 -13.68 0.78 14.84
C GLU A 208 -12.43 0.88 13.96
N LEU A 209 -11.77 2.04 13.93
CA LEU A 209 -10.59 2.28 13.10
C LEU A 209 -9.41 1.36 13.46
N SER A 210 -9.27 0.95 14.70
CA SER A 210 -8.19 0.06 15.17
C SER A 210 -8.55 -1.42 15.14
N SER A 211 -9.79 -1.80 14.81
CA SER A 211 -10.32 -3.16 14.89
C SER A 211 -9.99 -4.04 13.69
N GLY A 212 -10.45 -5.30 13.75
CA GLY A 212 -10.33 -6.29 12.69
C GLY A 212 -9.02 -7.08 12.71
N ASP A 213 -9.01 -8.22 12.05
CA ASP A 213 -7.81 -9.00 11.74
C ASP A 213 -7.29 -8.70 10.33
N VAL A 214 -6.21 -9.35 9.92
CA VAL A 214 -5.57 -9.09 8.61
C VAL A 214 -6.51 -9.41 7.44
N ASP A 215 -7.37 -10.44 7.56
CA ASP A 215 -8.34 -10.77 6.50
C ASP A 215 -9.51 -9.78 6.48
N ASP A 216 -9.88 -9.22 7.64
CA ASP A 216 -10.81 -8.09 7.70
C ASP A 216 -10.25 -6.87 6.95
N TRP A 217 -8.95 -6.57 7.12
CA TRP A 217 -8.31 -5.42 6.47
C TRP A 217 -8.22 -5.59 4.95
N VAL A 218 -7.82 -6.79 4.48
CA VAL A 218 -7.86 -7.14 3.05
C VAL A 218 -9.26 -6.94 2.49
N TRP A 219 -10.26 -7.53 3.15
CA TRP A 219 -11.63 -7.48 2.68
C TRP A 219 -12.21 -6.07 2.67
N GLU A 220 -11.86 -5.26 3.66
CA GLU A 220 -12.23 -3.86 3.73
C GLU A 220 -11.64 -3.05 2.55
N SER A 221 -10.35 -3.22 2.27
CA SER A 221 -9.67 -2.58 1.15
C SER A 221 -10.25 -3.01 -0.19
N HIS A 222 -10.52 -4.31 -0.36
CA HIS A 222 -11.19 -4.84 -1.53
C HIS A 222 -12.56 -4.19 -1.77
N ARG A 223 -13.41 -4.13 -0.74
CA ARG A 223 -14.72 -3.49 -0.85
C ARG A 223 -14.64 -2.00 -1.17
N LEU A 224 -13.67 -1.30 -0.58
CA LEU A 224 -13.44 0.11 -0.92
C LEU A 224 -13.06 0.28 -2.39
N ALA A 225 -12.22 -0.61 -2.93
CA ALA A 225 -11.88 -0.60 -4.35
C ALA A 225 -13.12 -0.86 -5.22
N GLN A 226 -13.91 -1.89 -4.91
CA GLN A 226 -15.15 -2.18 -5.63
C GLN A 226 -16.09 -0.98 -5.67
N GLU A 227 -16.35 -0.35 -4.52
CA GLU A 227 -17.36 0.71 -4.38
C GLU A 227 -16.85 2.07 -4.88
N ASN A 228 -15.61 2.45 -4.54
CA ASN A 228 -15.11 3.80 -4.75
C ASN A 228 -14.22 3.96 -5.97
N ILE A 229 -13.71 2.87 -6.52
CA ILE A 229 -12.81 2.91 -7.68
C ILE A 229 -13.54 2.29 -8.88
N TYR A 230 -13.71 0.99 -8.91
CA TYR A 230 -14.33 0.31 -10.06
C TYR A 230 -15.76 0.78 -10.29
N GLY A 231 -16.57 0.87 -9.24
CA GLY A 231 -17.98 1.31 -9.35
C GLY A 231 -18.14 2.77 -9.74
N LYS A 232 -17.38 3.69 -9.11
CA LYS A 232 -17.51 5.13 -9.41
C LYS A 232 -16.91 5.53 -10.75
N LEU A 233 -15.84 4.87 -11.17
CA LEU A 233 -15.17 5.16 -12.43
C LEU A 233 -15.71 4.30 -13.59
N HIS A 234 -16.66 3.40 -13.31
CA HIS A 234 -17.28 2.50 -14.30
C HIS A 234 -16.25 1.68 -15.08
N ILE A 235 -15.21 1.19 -14.37
CA ILE A 235 -14.17 0.39 -14.98
C ILE A 235 -14.77 -0.91 -15.53
N PRO A 236 -14.47 -1.30 -16.78
CA PRO A 236 -14.94 -2.55 -17.33
C PRO A 236 -14.55 -3.74 -16.47
N VAL A 237 -15.43 -4.71 -16.35
CA VAL A 237 -15.21 -5.95 -15.59
C VAL A 237 -15.05 -7.08 -16.59
N GLU A 238 -13.94 -7.78 -16.54
CA GLU A 238 -13.66 -8.90 -17.41
C GLU A 238 -13.68 -10.24 -16.63
N PRO A 239 -13.89 -11.36 -17.32
CA PRO A 239 -13.76 -12.67 -16.71
C PRO A 239 -12.38 -12.86 -16.08
N ILE A 240 -12.31 -13.70 -15.04
CA ILE A 240 -11.12 -13.95 -14.23
C ILE A 240 -9.88 -14.20 -15.09
N LEU A 241 -9.06 -13.15 -15.25
CA LEU A 241 -7.76 -13.19 -15.93
C LEU A 241 -6.74 -12.50 -15.02
N PHE A 242 -5.55 -13.07 -14.91
CA PHE A 242 -4.43 -12.50 -14.18
C PHE A 242 -3.27 -12.26 -15.16
N PRO A 243 -3.29 -11.14 -15.90
CA PRO A 243 -2.21 -10.81 -16.82
C PRO A 243 -0.91 -10.60 -16.05
N LYS A 244 0.23 -10.97 -16.66
CA LYS A 244 1.56 -10.73 -16.06
C LYS A 244 2.06 -9.30 -16.30
N ASN A 245 1.48 -8.64 -17.28
CA ASN A 245 1.79 -7.25 -17.64
C ASN A 245 0.62 -6.66 -18.42
N CYS A 246 0.58 -5.34 -18.54
CA CYS A 246 -0.53 -4.64 -19.21
C CYS A 246 -0.66 -4.92 -20.72
N GLY A 247 0.38 -5.47 -21.34
CA GLY A 247 0.29 -5.92 -22.75
C GLY A 247 -0.55 -7.18 -22.94
N GLU A 248 -0.84 -7.91 -21.86
CA GLU A 248 -1.71 -9.08 -21.83
C GLU A 248 -3.14 -8.75 -21.34
N ALA A 249 -3.38 -7.51 -20.93
CA ALA A 249 -4.72 -7.08 -20.50
C ALA A 249 -5.71 -7.13 -21.68
N PRO A 250 -6.98 -7.48 -21.44
CA PRO A 250 -8.02 -7.46 -22.46
C PRO A 250 -8.13 -6.08 -23.12
N PRO A 251 -8.51 -6.00 -24.41
CA PRO A 251 -8.67 -4.73 -25.12
C PRO A 251 -9.62 -3.75 -24.43
N GLU A 252 -10.67 -4.26 -23.77
CA GLU A 252 -11.66 -3.49 -23.01
C GLU A 252 -11.02 -2.76 -21.83
N ILE A 253 -10.05 -3.38 -21.17
CA ILE A 253 -9.24 -2.81 -20.09
C ILE A 253 -8.14 -1.90 -20.69
N ALA A 254 -7.34 -2.42 -21.62
CA ALA A 254 -6.18 -1.71 -22.19
C ALA A 254 -6.54 -0.40 -22.89
N ASN A 255 -7.76 -0.28 -23.44
CA ASN A 255 -8.23 0.93 -24.13
C ASN A 255 -9.18 1.78 -23.28
N PHE A 256 -9.50 1.36 -22.06
CA PHE A 256 -10.29 2.15 -21.15
C PHE A 256 -9.42 3.22 -20.47
N HIS A 257 -9.94 4.41 -20.35
CA HIS A 257 -9.26 5.54 -19.70
C HIS A 257 -10.22 6.19 -18.71
N PRO A 258 -10.12 5.85 -17.41
CA PRO A 258 -11.02 6.40 -16.41
C PRO A 258 -10.91 7.92 -16.36
N GLN A 259 -12.06 8.59 -16.29
CA GLN A 259 -12.13 10.04 -16.20
C GLN A 259 -12.03 10.45 -14.73
N VAL A 260 -10.90 11.00 -14.37
CA VAL A 260 -10.62 11.48 -13.02
C VAL A 260 -10.59 13.00 -13.02
N ASP A 261 -11.53 13.60 -12.34
CA ASP A 261 -11.63 15.05 -12.14
C ASP A 261 -11.29 15.44 -10.69
N THR A 262 -11.24 16.73 -10.43
CA THR A 262 -10.98 17.27 -9.09
C THR A 262 -12.06 16.84 -8.09
N LEU A 263 -13.30 16.71 -8.53
CA LEU A 263 -14.43 16.29 -7.67
C LEU A 263 -14.23 14.84 -7.20
N TYR A 264 -13.82 13.94 -8.09
CA TYR A 264 -13.47 12.56 -7.70
C TYR A 264 -12.37 12.55 -6.65
N ILE A 265 -11.26 13.28 -6.90
CA ILE A 265 -10.13 13.37 -5.96
C ILE A 265 -10.60 13.87 -4.59
N ASP A 266 -11.32 14.98 -4.55
CA ASP A 266 -11.81 15.57 -3.29
C ASP A 266 -12.78 14.64 -2.55
N THR A 267 -13.60 13.89 -3.28
CA THR A 267 -14.50 12.87 -2.70
C THR A 267 -13.74 11.69 -2.13
N MET A 268 -12.55 11.34 -2.67
CA MET A 268 -11.74 10.20 -2.19
C MET A 268 -10.81 10.56 -1.03
N LYS A 269 -10.49 11.83 -0.79
CA LYS A 269 -9.65 12.24 0.35
C LYS A 269 -10.12 11.71 1.71
N PRO A 270 -11.40 11.74 2.08
CA PRO A 270 -11.87 11.12 3.32
C PRO A 270 -11.64 9.61 3.37
N VAL A 271 -11.78 8.89 2.25
CA VAL A 271 -11.51 7.45 2.17
C VAL A 271 -10.03 7.17 2.42
N VAL A 272 -9.15 7.89 1.71
CA VAL A 272 -7.69 7.77 1.86
C VAL A 272 -7.27 8.13 3.28
N ARG A 273 -7.81 9.22 3.86
CA ARG A 273 -7.56 9.60 5.26
C ARG A 273 -7.89 8.46 6.22
N ASP A 274 -9.06 7.86 6.09
CA ASP A 274 -9.51 6.80 6.98
C ASP A 274 -8.66 5.53 6.81
N GLN A 275 -8.20 5.22 5.59
CA GLN A 275 -7.29 4.09 5.35
C GLN A 275 -5.90 4.32 5.94
N LEU A 276 -5.33 5.52 5.83
CA LEU A 276 -4.07 5.88 6.49
C LEU A 276 -4.18 5.81 8.02
N LEU A 277 -5.29 6.28 8.59
CA LEU A 277 -5.57 6.17 10.03
C LEU A 277 -5.63 4.71 10.48
N LYS A 278 -6.42 3.88 9.79
CA LYS A 278 -6.54 2.44 10.07
C LYS A 278 -5.18 1.78 9.99
N ALA A 279 -4.42 2.04 8.93
CA ALA A 279 -3.08 1.48 8.76
C ALA A 279 -2.17 1.82 9.94
N GLY A 280 -2.09 3.08 10.35
CA GLY A 280 -1.26 3.52 11.48
C GLY A 280 -1.68 2.91 12.81
N LEU A 281 -2.98 2.93 13.13
CA LEU A 281 -3.52 2.38 14.39
C LEU A 281 -3.37 0.85 14.48
N ARG A 282 -3.64 0.15 13.38
CA ARG A 282 -3.51 -1.31 13.27
C ARG A 282 -2.05 -1.75 13.28
N LEU A 283 -1.15 -0.97 12.66
CA LEU A 283 0.30 -1.18 12.76
C LEU A 283 0.76 -1.02 14.22
N ALA A 284 0.34 0.04 14.92
CA ALA A 284 0.68 0.24 16.31
C ALA A 284 0.22 -0.93 17.18
N ARG A 285 -1.03 -1.40 16.98
CA ARG A 285 -1.55 -2.59 17.68
C ARG A 285 -0.69 -3.82 17.39
N THR A 286 -0.42 -4.11 16.14
CA THR A 286 0.39 -5.26 15.73
C THR A 286 1.80 -5.20 16.34
N LEU A 287 2.44 -4.05 16.33
CA LEU A 287 3.75 -3.85 16.97
C LEU A 287 3.68 -4.02 18.50
N ASN A 288 2.65 -3.50 19.15
CA ASN A 288 2.45 -3.66 20.59
C ASN A 288 2.21 -5.12 21.00
N GLU A 289 1.57 -5.91 20.16
CA GLU A 289 1.32 -7.34 20.37
C GLU A 289 2.55 -8.21 20.04
N SER A 290 3.43 -7.75 19.14
CA SER A 290 4.59 -8.52 18.65
C SER A 290 5.90 -8.17 19.34
N LEU A 291 5.96 -7.08 20.09
CA LEU A 291 7.17 -6.56 20.73
C LEU A 291 7.03 -6.42 22.24
#